data_e12ae88b65180d29a96eb96bab8e5c34
#
_entry.id   e12ae88b65180d29a96eb96bab8e5c34
#
_cell.length_a   1.000
_cell.length_b   1.000
_cell.length_c   1.000
_cell.angle_alpha   90.00
_cell.angle_beta   90.00
_cell.angle_gamma   90.00
#
_symmetry.space_group_name_H-M   'P 1'
#
loop_
_entity.id
_entity.type
_entity.pdbx_description
1 polymer ?
#
loop_
_entity_poly.entity_id
_entity_poly.type
_entity_poly.pdbx_seq_one_letter_code
_entity_poly.pdbx_strand_id
1 'polypeptide(L)'
;DDSEPLRTGVFTRGGFDSGDVRLDELAAGLGATEIRRVFRDGGRFEERHRRYGLHLWYDIRIADEVPVSRARAEMVSLPGVDVVEPVYRVRLAEAHVVPDISDRLYRPFSEGEARPEPAPFNDPELSRQWHYNNDGSIEGSVAGADINLFKAWREIGAGRPEVVVAVIDGGIQYDHPDLAANMWTNEAEMNGTPGVDDDGNGYVDDIYGWNYYTDSGTITQHFHGTHVAGTVAAVNNNGIGVCGVAGGTGVGDGV
;
A
#
# COMPACT_ATOMS: atom_id res chain seq x y z
N ASP A 1 16.04 -17.38 13.79
CA ASP A 1 17.24 -16.82 14.43
C ASP A 1 16.89 -16.40 15.84
N ASP A 2 17.60 -16.95 16.85
CA ASP A 2 17.38 -16.67 18.28
C ASP A 2 18.19 -15.44 18.74
N SER A 3 18.71 -14.63 17.81
CA SER A 3 19.46 -13.42 18.13
C SER A 3 18.57 -12.42 18.90
N GLU A 4 19.10 -11.89 19.99
CA GLU A 4 18.40 -10.84 20.72
C GLU A 4 18.40 -9.53 19.93
N PRO A 5 17.29 -8.81 19.92
CA PRO A 5 17.21 -7.54 19.21
C PRO A 5 18.12 -6.49 19.85
N LEU A 6 18.68 -5.61 19.00
CA LEU A 6 19.43 -4.45 19.49
C LEU A 6 18.50 -3.50 20.25
N ARG A 7 19.06 -2.79 21.21
CA ARG A 7 18.37 -1.65 21.83
C ARG A 7 18.28 -0.50 20.84
N THR A 8 17.20 0.23 20.89
CA THR A 8 16.95 1.37 20.00
C THR A 8 16.90 2.67 20.78
N GLY A 9 17.23 3.78 20.15
CA GLY A 9 17.21 5.09 20.78
C GLY A 9 18.06 6.14 20.07
N VAL A 10 18.23 7.27 20.74
CA VAL A 10 18.98 8.42 20.24
C VAL A 10 20.38 8.44 20.83
N PHE A 11 21.39 8.63 20.00
CA PHE A 11 22.78 8.81 20.45
C PHE A 11 22.94 10.16 21.14
N THR A 12 23.48 10.13 22.35
CA THR A 12 23.79 11.32 23.17
C THR A 12 25.28 11.57 23.24
N ARG A 13 25.71 12.70 23.86
CA ARG A 13 27.14 12.96 24.10
C ARG A 13 27.81 11.90 24.99
N GLY A 14 27.04 11.13 25.75
CA GLY A 14 27.50 9.99 26.58
C GLY A 14 27.60 8.67 25.82
N GLY A 15 27.29 8.63 24.55
CA GLY A 15 27.20 7.43 23.72
C GLY A 15 25.79 6.83 23.72
N PHE A 16 25.68 5.65 23.13
CA PHE A 16 24.49 4.81 23.10
C PHE A 16 24.92 3.35 23.29
N ASP A 17 24.10 2.56 23.92
CA ASP A 17 24.33 1.13 24.14
C ASP A 17 23.26 0.35 23.38
N SER A 18 23.58 -0.12 22.18
CA SER A 18 22.70 -0.99 21.39
C SER A 18 22.68 -2.44 21.89
N GLY A 19 23.66 -2.81 22.72
CA GLY A 19 23.95 -4.19 23.12
C GLY A 19 25.09 -4.82 22.31
N ASP A 20 25.57 -4.19 21.23
CA ASP A 20 26.79 -4.58 20.49
C ASP A 20 27.81 -3.44 20.50
N VAL A 21 28.84 -3.60 21.32
CA VAL A 21 29.89 -2.58 21.50
C VAL A 21 30.58 -2.19 20.20
N ARG A 22 30.76 -3.13 19.27
CA ARG A 22 31.43 -2.87 17.97
C ARG A 22 30.55 -2.00 17.07
N LEU A 23 29.24 -2.28 17.09
CA LEU A 23 28.27 -1.43 16.38
C LEU A 23 28.25 -0.03 16.99
N ASP A 24 28.25 0.08 18.32
CA ASP A 24 28.23 1.37 19.02
C ASP A 24 29.45 2.20 18.71
N GLU A 25 30.66 1.60 18.72
CA GLU A 25 31.93 2.27 18.37
C GLU A 25 31.92 2.75 16.90
N LEU A 26 31.49 1.88 15.98
CA LEU A 26 31.38 2.24 14.56
C LEU A 26 30.36 3.33 14.32
N ALA A 27 29.16 3.19 14.88
CA ALA A 27 28.10 4.18 14.77
C ALA A 27 28.51 5.54 15.29
N ALA A 28 29.21 5.59 16.44
CA ALA A 28 29.80 6.81 16.98
C ALA A 28 30.83 7.42 16.01
N GLY A 29 31.72 6.59 15.39
CA GLY A 29 32.68 7.01 14.38
C GLY A 29 32.06 7.56 13.08
N LEU A 30 30.84 7.12 12.76
CA LEU A 30 30.04 7.62 11.64
C LEU A 30 29.13 8.78 12.02
N GLY A 31 29.21 9.28 13.26
CA GLY A 31 28.38 10.37 13.77
C GLY A 31 26.89 9.98 13.80
N ALA A 32 26.59 8.72 14.12
CA ALA A 32 25.22 8.27 14.20
C ALA A 32 24.43 9.05 15.26
N THR A 33 23.18 9.36 14.96
CA THR A 33 22.30 10.14 15.84
C THR A 33 21.14 9.32 16.37
N GLU A 34 20.77 8.25 15.69
CA GLU A 34 19.62 7.41 16.03
C GLU A 34 19.80 6.00 15.50
N ILE A 35 19.29 5.02 16.25
CA ILE A 35 19.02 3.65 15.79
C ILE A 35 17.58 3.29 16.13
N ARG A 36 16.83 2.75 15.17
CA ARG A 36 15.45 2.31 15.37
C ARG A 36 15.17 1.04 14.60
N ARG A 37 14.21 0.25 15.05
CA ARG A 37 13.71 -0.90 14.27
C ARG A 37 12.99 -0.39 13.01
N VAL A 38 13.25 -1.05 11.88
CA VAL A 38 12.47 -0.84 10.63
C VAL A 38 11.05 -1.36 10.83
N PHE A 39 10.93 -2.58 11.36
CA PHE A 39 9.64 -3.17 11.73
C PHE A 39 9.45 -3.02 13.24
N ARG A 40 8.37 -2.39 13.65
CA ARG A 40 8.02 -2.22 15.07
C ARG A 40 7.91 -3.55 15.77
N ASP A 41 7.88 -3.51 17.11
CA ASP A 41 7.44 -4.65 17.88
C ASP A 41 6.02 -5.03 17.47
N GLY A 42 5.85 -6.26 17.02
CA GLY A 42 4.59 -6.76 16.48
C GLY A 42 3.56 -7.13 17.57
N GLY A 43 3.80 -6.80 18.83
CA GLY A 43 2.91 -7.15 19.92
C GLY A 43 2.57 -8.65 19.89
N ARG A 44 1.29 -8.99 19.77
CA ARG A 44 0.83 -10.39 19.67
C ARG A 44 1.39 -11.15 18.45
N PHE A 45 1.93 -10.45 17.46
CA PHE A 45 2.53 -11.03 16.27
C PHE A 45 4.06 -11.06 16.29
N GLU A 46 4.72 -10.69 17.37
CA GLU A 46 6.18 -10.61 17.44
C GLU A 46 6.85 -11.98 17.20
N GLU A 47 6.22 -13.08 17.55
CA GLU A 47 6.70 -14.42 17.21
C GLU A 47 6.78 -14.63 15.70
N ARG A 48 5.82 -14.08 14.94
CA ARG A 48 5.85 -14.07 13.48
C ARG A 48 6.98 -13.20 12.94
N HIS A 49 7.20 -12.01 13.53
CA HIS A 49 8.33 -11.15 13.17
C HIS A 49 9.67 -11.87 13.39
N ARG A 50 9.84 -12.55 14.53
CA ARG A 50 11.04 -13.35 14.84
C ARG A 50 11.23 -14.48 13.84
N ARG A 51 10.19 -15.20 13.48
CA ARG A 51 10.24 -16.28 12.49
C ARG A 51 10.77 -15.85 11.13
N TYR A 52 10.49 -14.61 10.71
CA TYR A 52 10.94 -14.05 9.42
C TYR A 52 12.13 -13.10 9.55
N GLY A 53 12.73 -12.97 10.72
CA GLY A 53 13.89 -12.11 10.95
C GLY A 53 13.58 -10.62 10.91
N LEU A 54 12.30 -10.20 10.92
CA LEU A 54 11.91 -8.79 10.83
C LEU A 54 12.38 -7.97 12.04
N HIS A 55 12.52 -8.60 13.21
CA HIS A 55 13.03 -7.99 14.44
C HIS A 55 14.51 -7.61 14.37
N LEU A 56 15.26 -8.05 13.34
CA LEU A 56 16.70 -7.82 13.16
C LEU A 56 16.99 -6.69 12.15
N TRP A 57 15.98 -5.99 11.65
CA TRP A 57 16.17 -4.88 10.73
C TRP A 57 16.14 -3.54 11.44
N TYR A 58 17.19 -2.74 11.22
CA TYR A 58 17.38 -1.45 11.88
C TYR A 58 17.73 -0.35 10.88
N ASP A 59 17.13 0.81 11.05
CA ASP A 59 17.59 2.06 10.46
C ASP A 59 18.61 2.71 11.40
N ILE A 60 19.76 3.11 10.86
CA ILE A 60 20.78 3.88 11.57
C ILE A 60 20.96 5.21 10.85
N ARG A 61 20.63 6.31 11.52
CA ARG A 61 20.81 7.63 10.99
C ARG A 61 22.23 8.12 11.27
N ILE A 62 23.03 8.30 10.24
CA ILE A 62 24.42 8.78 10.30
C ILE A 62 24.49 10.29 10.05
N ALA A 63 25.65 10.90 10.32
CA ALA A 63 25.90 12.32 10.02
C ALA A 63 25.84 12.58 8.51
N ASP A 64 25.26 13.71 8.12
CA ASP A 64 25.05 14.09 6.71
C ASP A 64 26.37 14.22 5.91
N GLU A 65 27.48 14.52 6.59
CA GLU A 65 28.82 14.66 5.99
C GLU A 65 29.47 13.30 5.68
N VAL A 66 28.96 12.19 6.21
CA VAL A 66 29.51 10.87 6.00
C VAL A 66 28.96 10.28 4.69
N PRO A 67 29.80 9.95 3.72
CA PRO A 67 29.32 9.29 2.50
C PRO A 67 28.66 7.95 2.83
N VAL A 68 27.44 7.73 2.33
CA VAL A 68 26.66 6.49 2.54
C VAL A 68 27.45 5.26 2.10
N SER A 69 28.23 5.37 1.02
CA SER A 69 29.10 4.28 0.53
C SER A 69 30.16 3.87 1.55
N ARG A 70 30.73 4.82 2.28
CA ARG A 70 31.69 4.58 3.35
C ARG A 70 31.00 3.87 4.52
N ALA A 71 29.91 4.43 5.01
CA ALA A 71 29.14 3.83 6.11
C ALA A 71 28.73 2.38 5.80
N ARG A 72 28.22 2.15 4.58
CA ARG A 72 27.88 0.79 4.12
C ARG A 72 29.07 -0.16 4.16
N ALA A 73 30.24 0.28 3.64
CA ALA A 73 31.43 -0.58 3.58
C ALA A 73 31.93 -0.94 4.99
N GLU A 74 31.88 0.00 5.92
CA GLU A 74 32.31 -0.24 7.30
C GLU A 74 31.29 -1.10 8.07
N MET A 75 29.99 -0.85 7.93
CA MET A 75 28.94 -1.61 8.61
C MET A 75 28.85 -3.07 8.14
N VAL A 76 28.98 -3.33 6.84
CA VAL A 76 28.91 -4.70 6.30
C VAL A 76 30.10 -5.56 6.75
N SER A 77 31.20 -4.92 7.22
CA SER A 77 32.36 -5.65 7.74
C SER A 77 32.20 -6.12 9.20
N LEU A 78 31.15 -5.67 9.89
CA LEU A 78 30.89 -6.09 11.27
C LEU A 78 30.42 -7.56 11.31
N PRO A 79 30.97 -8.39 12.19
CA PRO A 79 30.45 -9.73 12.42
C PRO A 79 28.98 -9.67 12.89
N GLY A 80 28.12 -10.48 12.27
CA GLY A 80 26.69 -10.52 12.58
C GLY A 80 25.85 -9.53 11.78
N VAL A 81 26.47 -8.78 10.84
CA VAL A 81 25.75 -7.93 9.89
C VAL A 81 25.75 -8.64 8.54
N ASP A 82 24.57 -9.06 8.09
CA ASP A 82 24.43 -9.80 6.82
C ASP A 82 24.19 -8.84 5.64
N VAL A 83 23.40 -7.79 5.85
CA VAL A 83 22.98 -6.86 4.78
C VAL A 83 23.03 -5.43 5.30
N VAL A 84 23.55 -4.52 4.47
CA VAL A 84 23.49 -3.08 4.70
C VAL A 84 23.06 -2.40 3.41
N GLU A 85 21.94 -1.72 3.45
CA GLU A 85 21.35 -0.99 2.33
C GLU A 85 21.12 0.47 2.68
N PRO A 86 21.32 1.40 1.74
CA PRO A 86 20.95 2.80 1.97
C PRO A 86 19.41 2.95 1.95
N VAL A 87 18.89 3.74 2.88
CA VAL A 87 17.50 4.18 2.83
C VAL A 87 17.36 5.30 1.81
N TYR A 88 16.71 5.00 0.70
CA TYR A 88 16.48 5.97 -0.37
C TYR A 88 15.25 6.83 -0.07
N ARG A 89 15.33 8.11 -0.43
CA ARG A 89 14.14 8.96 -0.43
C ARG A 89 13.23 8.51 -1.59
N VAL A 90 12.15 7.86 -1.25
CA VAL A 90 11.11 7.49 -2.21
C VAL A 90 10.28 8.74 -2.53
N ARG A 91 9.99 8.96 -3.81
CA ARG A 91 9.00 9.94 -4.28
C ARG A 91 7.92 9.19 -5.01
N LEU A 92 6.68 9.62 -4.86
CA LEU A 92 5.58 9.14 -5.70
C LEU A 92 5.93 9.45 -7.16
N ALA A 93 5.71 8.49 -8.05
CA ALA A 93 5.73 8.75 -9.48
C ALA A 93 4.62 9.77 -9.76
N GLU A 94 4.99 10.96 -10.26
CA GLU A 94 3.99 11.93 -10.68
C GLU A 94 3.20 11.31 -11.84
N ALA A 95 1.90 11.11 -11.63
CA ALA A 95 1.02 10.77 -12.72
C ALA A 95 1.02 11.96 -13.68
N HIS A 96 1.57 11.79 -14.88
CA HIS A 96 1.32 12.73 -15.95
C HIS A 96 -0.18 12.68 -16.22
N VAL A 97 -0.87 13.79 -15.98
CA VAL A 97 -2.26 13.93 -16.40
C VAL A 97 -2.25 13.83 -17.93
N VAL A 98 -2.61 12.65 -18.42
CA VAL A 98 -2.91 12.50 -19.83
C VAL A 98 -4.15 13.36 -20.08
N PRO A 99 -4.15 14.28 -21.05
CA PRO A 99 -5.35 15.05 -21.37
C PRO A 99 -6.52 14.08 -21.58
N ASP A 100 -7.67 14.41 -21.03
CA ASP A 100 -8.89 13.61 -21.25
C ASP A 100 -9.17 13.54 -22.75
N ILE A 101 -8.87 12.39 -23.32
CA ILE A 101 -9.06 12.09 -24.74
C ILE A 101 -10.35 11.29 -24.99
N SER A 102 -11.13 11.02 -23.94
CA SER A 102 -12.32 10.18 -24.02
C SER A 102 -13.32 10.67 -25.06
N ASP A 103 -13.53 11.98 -25.18
CA ASP A 103 -14.45 12.57 -26.16
C ASP A 103 -13.96 12.45 -27.61
N ARG A 104 -12.68 12.15 -27.83
CA ARG A 104 -12.08 12.08 -29.17
C ARG A 104 -11.95 10.66 -29.71
N LEU A 105 -12.13 9.66 -28.85
CA LEU A 105 -11.75 8.28 -29.16
C LEU A 105 -12.94 7.35 -29.44
N TYR A 106 -14.17 7.80 -29.13
CA TYR A 106 -15.35 6.96 -29.35
C TYR A 106 -15.79 7.01 -30.82
N ARG A 107 -15.76 5.89 -31.52
CA ARG A 107 -16.36 5.74 -32.83
C ARG A 107 -17.72 5.01 -32.73
N PRO A 108 -18.76 5.44 -33.45
CA PRO A 108 -19.98 4.67 -33.51
C PRO A 108 -19.76 3.33 -34.24
N PHE A 109 -20.44 2.27 -33.79
CA PHE A 109 -20.43 0.97 -34.46
C PHE A 109 -21.03 1.08 -35.86
N SER A 110 -20.44 0.37 -36.84
CA SER A 110 -21.00 0.22 -38.18
C SER A 110 -22.06 -0.88 -38.19
N GLU A 111 -23.01 -0.79 -39.11
CA GLU A 111 -23.99 -1.87 -39.33
C GLU A 111 -23.24 -3.17 -39.69
N GLY A 112 -23.49 -4.24 -38.88
CA GLY A 112 -22.85 -5.56 -39.03
C GLY A 112 -21.67 -5.83 -38.08
N GLU A 113 -21.19 -4.86 -37.31
CA GLU A 113 -20.23 -5.11 -36.25
C GLU A 113 -20.93 -5.85 -35.07
N ALA A 114 -20.20 -6.77 -34.42
CA ALA A 114 -20.70 -7.41 -33.22
C ALA A 114 -20.99 -6.34 -32.16
N ARG A 115 -22.18 -6.35 -31.60
CA ARG A 115 -22.49 -5.45 -30.48
C ARG A 115 -21.66 -5.85 -29.29
N PRO A 116 -21.13 -4.86 -28.53
CA PRO A 116 -20.44 -5.16 -27.30
C PRO A 116 -21.33 -5.98 -26.35
N GLU A 117 -20.69 -6.80 -25.55
CA GLU A 117 -21.41 -7.47 -24.46
C GLU A 117 -22.08 -6.41 -23.56
N PRO A 118 -23.29 -6.64 -23.09
CA PRO A 118 -23.92 -5.71 -22.17
C PRO A 118 -23.07 -5.59 -20.91
N ALA A 119 -22.94 -4.38 -20.41
CA ALA A 119 -22.24 -4.10 -19.16
C ALA A 119 -22.85 -4.95 -18.03
N PRO A 120 -22.05 -5.67 -17.24
CA PRO A 120 -22.55 -6.55 -16.19
C PRO A 120 -23.11 -5.76 -14.98
N PHE A 121 -22.74 -4.50 -14.83
CA PHE A 121 -23.10 -3.62 -13.72
C PHE A 121 -23.64 -2.30 -14.23
N ASN A 122 -24.28 -1.53 -13.35
CA ASN A 122 -25.00 -0.30 -13.68
C ASN A 122 -24.20 1.00 -13.45
N ASP A 123 -22.92 0.89 -13.15
CA ASP A 123 -22.05 2.01 -12.82
C ASP A 123 -21.82 2.88 -14.06
N PRO A 124 -22.08 4.20 -13.99
CA PRO A 124 -22.17 5.06 -15.17
C PRO A 124 -20.88 5.21 -15.95
N GLU A 125 -19.73 5.10 -15.28
CA GLU A 125 -18.40 5.25 -15.89
C GLU A 125 -17.78 3.91 -16.34
N LEU A 126 -18.46 2.77 -16.12
CA LEU A 126 -17.95 1.45 -16.52
C LEU A 126 -17.59 1.37 -18.00
N SER A 127 -18.39 2.01 -18.87
CA SER A 127 -18.13 2.04 -20.30
C SER A 127 -16.82 2.77 -20.68
N ARG A 128 -16.31 3.64 -19.81
CA ARG A 128 -15.03 4.35 -19.99
C ARG A 128 -13.82 3.54 -19.50
N GLN A 129 -14.06 2.47 -18.77
CA GLN A 129 -13.03 1.52 -18.32
C GLN A 129 -12.74 0.46 -19.39
N TRP A 130 -12.38 0.94 -20.61
CA TRP A 130 -12.17 0.13 -21.80
C TRP A 130 -11.23 -1.06 -21.61
N HIS A 131 -10.30 -0.95 -20.68
CA HIS A 131 -9.34 -2.01 -20.36
C HIS A 131 -10.00 -3.24 -19.69
N TYR A 132 -11.24 -3.13 -19.23
CA TYR A 132 -12.02 -4.25 -18.71
C TYR A 132 -12.66 -5.09 -19.80
N ASN A 133 -13.13 -4.44 -20.87
CA ASN A 133 -13.72 -5.08 -22.03
C ASN A 133 -13.60 -4.13 -23.24
N ASN A 134 -12.58 -4.32 -24.05
CA ASN A 134 -12.32 -3.48 -25.21
C ASN A 134 -13.09 -4.00 -26.44
N ASP A 135 -14.17 -3.35 -26.77
CA ASP A 135 -15.02 -3.69 -27.91
C ASP A 135 -14.53 -3.11 -29.26
N GLY A 136 -13.41 -2.37 -29.25
CA GLY A 136 -12.85 -1.71 -30.41
C GLY A 136 -13.53 -0.37 -30.77
N SER A 137 -14.42 0.15 -29.93
CA SER A 137 -15.09 1.44 -30.17
C SER A 137 -14.17 2.64 -30.01
N ILE A 138 -13.05 2.47 -29.32
CA ILE A 138 -12.03 3.51 -29.15
C ILE A 138 -11.14 3.56 -30.40
N GLU A 139 -11.00 4.72 -31.01
CA GLU A 139 -10.16 4.91 -32.21
C GLU A 139 -8.72 4.44 -31.95
N GLY A 140 -8.23 3.56 -32.83
CA GLY A 140 -6.89 2.98 -32.74
C GLY A 140 -6.77 1.81 -31.75
N SER A 141 -7.83 1.44 -31.05
CA SER A 141 -7.83 0.24 -30.22
C SER A 141 -8.08 -1.04 -31.06
N VAL A 142 -7.71 -2.17 -30.50
CA VAL A 142 -7.96 -3.49 -31.08
C VAL A 142 -8.96 -4.21 -30.18
N ALA A 143 -10.12 -4.56 -30.73
CA ALA A 143 -11.14 -5.31 -29.97
C ALA A 143 -10.55 -6.57 -29.33
N GLY A 144 -10.87 -6.81 -28.06
CA GLY A 144 -10.35 -7.91 -27.26
C GLY A 144 -8.92 -7.71 -26.73
N ALA A 145 -8.28 -6.55 -26.98
CA ALA A 145 -7.02 -6.20 -26.34
C ALA A 145 -7.30 -5.55 -24.96
N ASP A 146 -7.66 -6.36 -23.99
CA ASP A 146 -8.08 -5.99 -22.63
C ASP A 146 -7.76 -7.10 -21.62
N ILE A 147 -8.18 -6.93 -20.36
CA ILE A 147 -7.96 -7.93 -19.30
C ILE A 147 -9.09 -8.98 -19.22
N ASN A 148 -10.06 -8.94 -20.11
CA ASN A 148 -11.19 -9.87 -20.21
C ASN A 148 -12.01 -9.97 -18.90
N LEU A 149 -12.18 -8.84 -18.23
CA LEU A 149 -12.73 -8.79 -16.87
C LEU A 149 -14.23 -9.14 -16.86
N PHE A 150 -15.01 -8.73 -17.87
CA PHE A 150 -16.44 -9.09 -17.94
C PHE A 150 -16.64 -10.60 -17.95
N LYS A 151 -15.77 -11.33 -18.61
CA LYS A 151 -15.78 -12.79 -18.57
C LYS A 151 -15.41 -13.32 -17.19
N ALA A 152 -14.37 -12.76 -16.56
CA ALA A 152 -13.96 -13.16 -15.22
C ALA A 152 -15.10 -12.96 -14.19
N TRP A 153 -15.78 -11.83 -14.23
CA TRP A 153 -16.91 -11.56 -13.34
C TRP A 153 -18.06 -12.56 -13.50
N ARG A 154 -18.34 -13.00 -14.73
CA ARG A 154 -19.38 -14.02 -14.97
C ARG A 154 -18.99 -15.42 -14.51
N GLU A 155 -17.73 -15.80 -14.66
CA GLU A 155 -17.27 -17.18 -14.42
C GLU A 155 -16.75 -17.41 -13.01
N ILE A 156 -16.16 -16.38 -12.39
CA ILE A 156 -15.44 -16.50 -11.12
C ILE A 156 -16.10 -15.63 -10.03
N GLY A 157 -16.68 -14.48 -10.42
CA GLY A 157 -17.22 -13.46 -9.51
C GLY A 157 -16.36 -12.23 -9.42
N ALA A 158 -16.85 -11.24 -8.69
CA ALA A 158 -16.30 -9.89 -8.62
C ALA A 158 -15.64 -9.55 -7.24
N GLY A 159 -15.07 -10.53 -6.59
CA GLY A 159 -14.43 -10.36 -5.29
C GLY A 159 -15.07 -11.16 -4.18
N ARG A 160 -14.49 -11.08 -2.99
CA ARG A 160 -15.00 -11.68 -1.75
C ARG A 160 -14.52 -10.89 -0.55
N PRO A 161 -15.35 -10.60 0.46
CA PRO A 161 -14.99 -9.76 1.61
C PRO A 161 -13.96 -10.41 2.55
N GLU A 162 -13.70 -11.72 2.41
CA GLU A 162 -12.65 -12.37 3.20
C GLU A 162 -11.23 -12.06 2.68
N VAL A 163 -11.13 -11.49 1.48
CA VAL A 163 -9.84 -11.10 0.89
C VAL A 163 -9.56 -9.63 1.21
N VAL A 164 -8.51 -9.37 1.97
CA VAL A 164 -8.09 -8.01 2.28
C VAL A 164 -6.91 -7.61 1.39
N VAL A 165 -7.05 -6.49 0.70
CA VAL A 165 -6.01 -5.94 -0.17
C VAL A 165 -5.41 -4.70 0.48
N ALA A 166 -4.09 -4.72 0.74
CA ALA A 166 -3.36 -3.56 1.26
C ALA A 166 -2.90 -2.67 0.09
N VAL A 167 -3.32 -1.41 0.10
CA VAL A 167 -2.85 -0.38 -0.83
C VAL A 167 -1.75 0.43 -0.15
N ILE A 168 -0.49 0.23 -0.56
CA ILE A 168 0.67 0.95 -0.02
C ILE A 168 0.92 2.15 -0.93
N ASP A 169 0.39 3.31 -0.54
CA ASP A 169 0.35 4.51 -1.36
C ASP A 169 0.39 5.80 -0.49
N GLY A 170 0.07 6.95 -1.06
CA GLY A 170 -0.03 8.23 -0.35
C GLY A 170 -1.23 8.38 0.59
N GLY A 171 -2.10 7.38 0.64
CA GLY A 171 -3.34 7.34 1.43
C GLY A 171 -4.59 7.21 0.54
N ILE A 172 -5.73 6.98 1.16
CA ILE A 172 -7.01 6.72 0.49
C ILE A 172 -8.09 7.61 1.11
N GLN A 173 -8.96 8.16 0.28
CA GLN A 173 -10.22 8.71 0.76
C GLN A 173 -11.17 7.55 1.12
N TYR A 174 -11.04 7.03 2.33
CA TYR A 174 -11.78 5.85 2.81
C TYR A 174 -13.30 6.08 2.93
N ASP A 175 -13.73 7.33 3.00
CA ASP A 175 -15.15 7.77 3.02
C ASP A 175 -15.69 8.09 1.62
N HIS A 176 -14.94 7.81 0.55
CA HIS A 176 -15.39 8.03 -0.82
C HIS A 176 -16.66 7.21 -1.09
N PRO A 177 -17.73 7.81 -1.64
CA PRO A 177 -19.03 7.12 -1.79
C PRO A 177 -18.97 5.85 -2.64
N ASP A 178 -17.99 5.74 -3.53
CA ASP A 178 -17.78 4.59 -4.39
C ASP A 178 -16.76 3.58 -3.82
N LEU A 179 -16.25 3.79 -2.59
CA LEU A 179 -15.28 2.93 -1.93
C LEU A 179 -15.72 2.47 -0.54
N ALA A 180 -16.41 3.34 0.19
CA ALA A 180 -16.62 3.18 1.63
C ALA A 180 -17.22 1.82 2.03
N ALA A 181 -18.08 1.23 1.20
CA ALA A 181 -18.73 -0.04 1.52
C ALA A 181 -17.79 -1.26 1.40
N ASN A 182 -16.68 -1.12 0.67
CA ASN A 182 -15.65 -2.16 0.50
C ASN A 182 -14.37 -1.85 1.30
N MET A 183 -14.35 -0.75 2.06
CA MET A 183 -13.17 -0.44 2.88
C MET A 183 -13.07 -1.40 4.05
N TRP A 184 -11.90 -2.07 4.16
CA TRP A 184 -11.59 -2.85 5.34
C TRP A 184 -11.50 -1.96 6.58
N THR A 185 -11.98 -2.48 7.69
CA THR A 185 -11.99 -1.78 8.97
C THR A 185 -11.44 -2.67 10.06
N ASN A 186 -10.53 -2.14 10.89
CA ASN A 186 -10.15 -2.79 12.13
C ASN A 186 -11.27 -2.61 13.16
N GLU A 187 -12.13 -3.61 13.28
CA GLU A 187 -13.31 -3.57 14.15
C GLU A 187 -12.95 -3.41 15.64
N ALA A 188 -11.79 -3.91 16.07
CA ALA A 188 -11.35 -3.76 17.45
C ALA A 188 -11.04 -2.30 17.78
N GLU A 189 -10.33 -1.63 16.87
CA GLU A 189 -9.97 -0.22 17.01
C GLU A 189 -11.19 0.70 16.79
N MET A 190 -12.05 0.40 15.82
CA MET A 190 -13.25 1.20 15.55
C MET A 190 -14.23 1.21 16.73
N ASN A 191 -14.37 0.10 17.43
CA ASN A 191 -15.27 -0.05 18.58
C ASN A 191 -14.54 0.07 19.91
N GLY A 192 -13.25 0.33 19.88
CA GLY A 192 -12.35 0.38 21.03
C GLY A 192 -12.29 1.73 21.73
N THR A 193 -11.23 1.95 22.48
CA THR A 193 -10.99 3.16 23.25
C THR A 193 -10.04 4.07 22.50
N PRO A 194 -10.43 5.29 22.10
CA PRO A 194 -9.53 6.18 21.38
C PRO A 194 -8.19 6.40 22.11
N GLY A 195 -7.08 6.25 21.37
CA GLY A 195 -5.73 6.36 21.90
C GLY A 195 -5.19 5.09 22.56
N VAL A 196 -5.88 3.97 22.41
CA VAL A 196 -5.47 2.66 22.93
C VAL A 196 -5.33 1.68 21.75
N ASP A 197 -4.33 0.83 21.77
CA ASP A 197 -4.20 -0.33 20.89
C ASP A 197 -5.07 -1.46 21.45
N ASP A 198 -6.34 -1.51 21.01
CA ASP A 198 -7.34 -2.42 21.56
C ASP A 198 -7.18 -3.88 21.10
N ASP A 199 -6.47 -4.10 19.99
CA ASP A 199 -6.22 -5.45 19.48
C ASP A 199 -4.80 -5.96 19.74
N GLY A 200 -3.92 -5.12 20.31
CA GLY A 200 -2.55 -5.50 20.70
C GLY A 200 -1.64 -5.78 19.49
N ASN A 201 -1.88 -5.13 18.34
CA ASN A 201 -1.11 -5.31 17.12
C ASN A 201 0.11 -4.36 17.03
N GLY A 202 0.24 -3.40 17.95
CA GLY A 202 1.30 -2.39 18.02
C GLY A 202 0.95 -1.08 17.30
N TYR A 203 -0.28 -0.90 16.83
CA TYR A 203 -0.75 0.26 16.10
C TYR A 203 -2.03 0.82 16.73
N VAL A 204 -1.94 2.01 17.34
CA VAL A 204 -3.05 2.67 18.03
C VAL A 204 -4.00 3.31 17.04
N ASP A 205 -5.31 3.07 17.18
CA ASP A 205 -6.36 3.65 16.32
C ASP A 205 -6.12 3.41 14.81
N ASP A 206 -5.62 2.24 14.41
CA ASP A 206 -5.37 1.88 13.00
C ASP A 206 -6.63 1.40 12.25
N ILE A 207 -7.74 2.12 12.44
CA ILE A 207 -9.09 1.76 11.98
C ILE A 207 -9.13 1.40 10.49
N TYR A 208 -8.48 2.20 9.63
CA TYR A 208 -8.43 1.98 8.17
C TYR A 208 -7.01 1.67 7.66
N GLY A 209 -6.06 1.41 8.56
CA GLY A 209 -4.66 1.17 8.28
C GLY A 209 -3.73 2.15 8.97
N TRP A 210 -2.50 2.27 8.48
CA TRP A 210 -1.46 3.02 9.18
C TRP A 210 -0.71 4.00 8.29
N ASN A 211 -0.48 5.20 8.81
CA ASN A 211 0.36 6.20 8.17
C ASN A 211 1.79 6.11 8.70
N TYR A 212 2.65 5.43 7.98
CA TYR A 212 4.06 5.22 8.35
C TYR A 212 4.90 6.50 8.33
N TYR A 213 4.44 7.55 7.66
CA TYR A 213 5.16 8.83 7.63
C TYR A 213 4.94 9.65 8.91
N THR A 214 3.70 9.71 9.38
CA THR A 214 3.32 10.42 10.62
C THR A 214 3.30 9.53 11.84
N ASP A 215 3.45 8.23 11.63
CA ASP A 215 3.43 7.21 12.66
C ASP A 215 2.12 7.22 13.47
N SER A 216 1.00 7.11 12.76
CA SER A 216 -0.36 7.24 13.34
C SER A 216 -1.41 6.52 12.51
N GLY A 217 -2.56 6.20 13.13
CA GLY A 217 -3.76 5.69 12.45
C GLY A 217 -4.48 6.72 11.56
N THR A 218 -3.99 7.97 11.49
CA THR A 218 -4.58 9.01 10.64
C THR A 218 -4.18 8.82 9.19
N ILE A 219 -5.13 8.39 8.37
CA ILE A 219 -4.92 8.17 6.93
C ILE A 219 -5.11 9.48 6.17
N THR A 220 -4.11 9.85 5.36
CA THR A 220 -4.20 11.00 4.46
C THR A 220 -5.11 10.64 3.27
N GLN A 221 -6.02 11.54 2.93
CA GLN A 221 -6.80 11.42 1.69
C GLN A 221 -5.93 11.87 0.50
N HIS A 222 -5.53 10.92 -0.35
CA HIS A 222 -4.69 11.20 -1.51
C HIS A 222 -5.31 10.66 -2.78
N PHE A 223 -5.37 11.49 -3.82
CA PHE A 223 -6.04 11.15 -5.09
C PHE A 223 -5.48 9.89 -5.74
N HIS A 224 -4.14 9.69 -5.72
CA HIS A 224 -3.49 8.55 -6.35
C HIS A 224 -3.90 7.24 -5.66
N GLY A 225 -3.72 7.13 -4.35
CA GLY A 225 -4.11 5.93 -3.60
C GLY A 225 -5.62 5.68 -3.64
N THR A 226 -6.45 6.73 -3.68
CA THR A 226 -7.89 6.61 -3.87
C THR A 226 -8.22 6.01 -5.25
N HIS A 227 -7.55 6.45 -6.31
CA HIS A 227 -7.73 5.91 -7.65
C HIS A 227 -7.25 4.44 -7.74
N VAL A 228 -6.12 4.12 -7.13
CA VAL A 228 -5.61 2.73 -7.06
C VAL A 228 -6.60 1.84 -6.31
N ALA A 229 -7.08 2.27 -5.15
CA ALA A 229 -8.10 1.55 -4.39
C ALA A 229 -9.40 1.39 -5.18
N GLY A 230 -9.82 2.42 -5.93
CA GLY A 230 -10.98 2.35 -6.82
C GLY A 230 -10.82 1.32 -7.93
N THR A 231 -9.63 1.20 -8.52
CA THR A 231 -9.35 0.15 -9.50
C THR A 231 -9.48 -1.25 -8.89
N VAL A 232 -9.08 -1.42 -7.63
CA VAL A 232 -9.23 -2.71 -6.92
C VAL A 232 -10.67 -2.97 -6.54
N ALA A 233 -11.33 -2.03 -5.87
CA ALA A 233 -12.53 -2.30 -5.07
C ALA A 233 -13.58 -1.17 -5.07
N ALA A 234 -13.64 -0.28 -6.10
CA ALA A 234 -14.82 0.56 -6.25
C ALA A 234 -16.07 -0.33 -6.28
N VAL A 235 -17.13 0.10 -5.58
CA VAL A 235 -18.32 -0.74 -5.36
C VAL A 235 -19.08 -0.92 -6.66
N ASN A 236 -19.08 -2.13 -7.21
CA ASN A 236 -19.79 -2.43 -8.44
C ASN A 236 -21.31 -2.38 -8.23
N ASN A 237 -22.04 -2.04 -9.27
CA ASN A 237 -23.51 -2.07 -9.31
C ASN A 237 -24.20 -1.18 -8.27
N ASN A 238 -23.54 -0.12 -7.83
CA ASN A 238 -24.10 0.85 -6.90
C ASN A 238 -24.73 2.08 -7.59
N GLY A 239 -24.60 2.16 -8.93
CA GLY A 239 -25.16 3.23 -9.77
C GLY A 239 -24.38 4.55 -9.72
N ILE A 240 -23.16 4.55 -9.19
CA ILE A 240 -22.27 5.71 -9.15
C ILE A 240 -20.86 5.35 -9.60
N GLY A 241 -20.12 6.34 -10.11
CA GLY A 241 -18.68 6.23 -10.40
C GLY A 241 -18.30 5.09 -11.34
N VAL A 242 -17.33 4.30 -10.92
CA VAL A 242 -16.62 3.28 -11.68
C VAL A 242 -16.79 1.88 -11.07
N CYS A 243 -16.34 0.85 -11.78
CA CYS A 243 -16.26 -0.50 -11.22
C CYS A 243 -14.85 -0.81 -10.74
N GLY A 244 -14.72 -1.47 -9.59
CA GLY A 244 -13.49 -2.12 -9.16
C GLY A 244 -13.38 -3.53 -9.72
N VAL A 245 -12.15 -4.00 -9.97
CA VAL A 245 -11.89 -5.39 -10.43
C VAL A 245 -12.55 -6.41 -9.50
N ALA A 246 -12.50 -6.15 -8.20
CA ALA A 246 -13.06 -6.97 -7.14
C ALA A 246 -14.06 -6.19 -6.27
N GLY A 247 -14.85 -5.31 -6.89
CA GLY A 247 -15.78 -4.41 -6.22
C GLY A 247 -17.11 -5.04 -5.77
N GLY A 248 -17.25 -6.36 -5.88
CA GLY A 248 -18.45 -7.08 -5.47
C GLY A 248 -19.62 -6.95 -6.44
N THR A 249 -20.84 -7.06 -5.93
CA THR A 249 -22.09 -7.02 -6.71
C THR A 249 -23.08 -5.94 -6.28
N GLY A 250 -22.64 -5.02 -5.43
CA GLY A 250 -23.45 -3.90 -4.95
C GLY A 250 -24.04 -4.05 -3.54
N VAL A 251 -23.66 -5.13 -2.86
CA VAL A 251 -24.14 -5.42 -1.49
C VAL A 251 -23.04 -5.40 -0.42
N GLY A 252 -21.89 -4.75 -0.73
CA GLY A 252 -20.73 -4.74 0.17
C GLY A 252 -20.01 -6.09 0.25
N ASP A 253 -20.02 -6.82 -0.85
CA ASP A 253 -19.41 -8.15 -1.01
C ASP A 253 -18.13 -8.12 -1.87
N GLY A 254 -17.54 -6.97 -2.04
CA GLY A 254 -16.20 -6.78 -2.63
C GLY A 254 -15.06 -7.18 -1.70
N VAL A 255 -13.81 -6.91 -2.13
CA VAL A 255 -12.60 -7.09 -1.32
C VAL A 255 -12.29 -5.87 -0.49
#